data_99db35c01f047d2f0a572d2c13d0231c
#
_entry.id   99db35c01f047d2f0a572d2c13d0231c
#
_cell.length_a   1.000
_cell.length_b   1.000
_cell.length_c   1.000
_cell.angle_alpha   90.00
_cell.angle_beta   90.00
_cell.angle_gamma   90.00
#
_symmetry.space_group_name_H-M   'P 1'
#
loop_
_entity.id
_entity.type
_entity.pdbx_description
1 polymer ?
#
loop_
_entity_poly.entity_id
_entity_poly.type
_entity_poly.pdbx_seq_one_letter_code
_entity_poly.pdbx_strand_id
1 'polypeptide(L)'
;GGVEYPFTPDTGAVPLVADMSSHLLSRPVDVARYGVIYGGAQKNMGPAGATVYLFDPERTGNTGRTLSPMLDLRNHGAKESMYNTPPVYAVYVSMLTMEWMKKMGGVAAMEKRNTAKADLLYGAIDRLAPVFKGTTAVEDRSVMNATFVLADTALEPAFDALWKEAGINGLRGHRSVGGYRASMYNALPIESVQVLVDVMEHFAKKNG
;
A
#
# COMPACT_ATOMS: atom_id res chain seq x y z
N GLY A 1 8.74 4.69 4.65
CA GLY A 1 8.25 4.50 3.69
C GLY A 1 8.70 4.23 2.28
N GLY A 2 7.83 3.62 1.48
CA GLY A 2 8.13 3.35 0.09
C GLY A 2 8.96 2.08 -0.15
N VAL A 3 9.20 1.29 0.88
CA VAL A 3 9.95 0.02 0.81
C VAL A 3 8.98 -1.15 0.73
N GLU A 4 9.30 -2.12 -0.10
CA GLU A 4 8.64 -3.41 -0.22
C GLU A 4 9.69 -4.51 -0.28
N TYR A 5 9.49 -5.60 0.45
CA TYR A 5 10.39 -6.75 0.37
C TYR A 5 10.20 -7.48 -0.97
N PRO A 6 11.23 -7.63 -1.80
CA PRO A 6 11.15 -8.38 -3.06
C PRO A 6 11.09 -9.90 -2.84
N PHE A 7 11.23 -10.36 -1.62
CA PHE A 7 11.24 -11.77 -1.24
C PHE A 7 10.45 -12.00 0.06
N THR A 8 10.03 -13.23 0.29
CA THR A 8 9.50 -13.67 1.58
C THR A 8 10.64 -14.27 2.40
N PRO A 9 10.97 -13.74 3.59
CA PRO A 9 12.03 -14.29 4.44
C PRO A 9 11.80 -15.76 4.78
N ASP A 10 12.88 -16.52 4.83
CA ASP A 10 12.86 -17.86 5.45
C ASP A 10 13.07 -17.68 6.95
N THR A 11 12.08 -18.04 7.75
CA THR A 11 12.09 -17.91 9.21
C THR A 11 12.22 -19.27 9.91
N GLY A 12 12.45 -20.35 9.15
CA GLY A 12 12.51 -21.70 9.69
C GLY A 12 11.23 -22.07 10.45
N ALA A 13 11.37 -22.48 11.71
CA ALA A 13 10.24 -22.85 12.57
C ALA A 13 9.49 -21.68 13.20
N VAL A 14 10.00 -20.45 13.08
CA VAL A 14 9.35 -19.26 13.65
C VAL A 14 8.25 -18.77 12.71
N PRO A 15 6.99 -18.65 13.18
CA PRO A 15 5.90 -18.16 12.32
C PRO A 15 6.15 -16.72 11.83
N LEU A 16 6.13 -16.54 10.52
CA LEU A 16 6.23 -15.20 9.91
C LEU A 16 4.91 -14.45 10.07
N VAL A 17 4.95 -13.25 10.62
CA VAL A 17 3.80 -12.35 10.74
C VAL A 17 4.04 -11.13 9.85
N ALA A 18 3.05 -10.78 9.03
CA ALA A 18 3.17 -9.66 8.09
C ALA A 18 2.00 -8.69 8.18
N ASP A 19 2.31 -7.39 8.33
CA ASP A 19 1.39 -6.31 8.01
C ASP A 19 1.42 -6.09 6.50
N MET A 20 0.34 -6.47 5.83
CA MET A 20 0.18 -6.28 4.39
C MET A 20 -0.87 -5.22 4.06
N SER A 21 -1.13 -4.26 4.95
CA SER A 21 -2.18 -3.24 4.74
C SER A 21 -2.05 -2.50 3.41
N SER A 22 -0.82 -2.24 2.94
CA SER A 22 -0.59 -1.61 1.63
C SER A 22 -0.48 -2.59 0.47
N HIS A 23 -0.28 -3.87 0.77
CA HIS A 23 0.16 -4.88 -0.20
C HIS A 23 -0.91 -5.94 -0.48
N LEU A 24 -1.75 -6.26 0.51
CA LEU A 24 -2.77 -7.29 0.38
C LEU A 24 -3.68 -6.98 -0.83
N LEU A 25 -3.88 -8.00 -1.69
CA LEU A 25 -4.62 -7.91 -2.95
C LEU A 25 -3.97 -7.02 -4.05
N SER A 26 -2.75 -6.54 -3.86
CA SER A 26 -2.03 -5.81 -4.92
C SER A 26 -1.36 -6.73 -5.94
N ARG A 27 -0.96 -7.91 -5.51
CA ARG A 27 -0.37 -9.02 -6.29
C ARG A 27 -0.66 -10.37 -5.63
N PRO A 28 -0.48 -11.50 -6.33
CA PRO A 28 -0.54 -12.82 -5.72
C PRO A 28 0.47 -12.98 -4.57
N VAL A 29 0.02 -13.63 -3.50
CA VAL A 29 0.84 -13.94 -2.32
C VAL A 29 0.65 -15.41 -1.96
N ASP A 30 1.74 -16.13 -1.72
CA ASP A 30 1.68 -17.48 -1.17
C ASP A 30 1.42 -17.40 0.35
N VAL A 31 0.15 -17.47 0.72
CA VAL A 31 -0.31 -17.33 2.11
C VAL A 31 0.21 -18.43 3.02
N ALA A 32 0.54 -19.61 2.48
CA ALA A 32 1.04 -20.76 3.28
C ALA A 32 2.40 -20.49 3.92
N ARG A 33 3.16 -19.51 3.41
CA ARG A 33 4.45 -19.10 3.98
C ARG A 33 4.34 -18.26 5.25
N TYR A 34 3.14 -17.85 5.64
CA TYR A 34 2.92 -16.95 6.77
C TYR A 34 2.16 -17.66 7.90
N GLY A 35 2.51 -17.37 9.14
CA GLY A 35 1.69 -17.74 10.28
C GLY A 35 0.48 -16.83 10.44
N VAL A 36 0.69 -15.53 10.20
CA VAL A 36 -0.38 -14.51 10.19
C VAL A 36 -0.09 -13.46 9.14
N ILE A 37 -1.09 -13.13 8.33
CA ILE A 37 -1.12 -11.91 7.52
C ILE A 37 -2.27 -11.05 8.03
N TYR A 38 -2.05 -9.75 8.18
CA TYR A 38 -3.14 -8.82 8.46
C TYR A 38 -3.06 -7.57 7.59
N GLY A 39 -4.21 -6.93 7.40
CA GLY A 39 -4.28 -5.70 6.63
C GLY A 39 -5.56 -4.93 6.87
N GLY A 40 -5.44 -3.61 7.07
CA GLY A 40 -6.58 -2.71 7.10
C GLY A 40 -7.20 -2.52 5.71
N ALA A 41 -8.54 -2.48 5.64
CA ALA A 41 -9.26 -2.40 4.37
C ALA A 41 -9.05 -1.07 3.63
N GLN A 42 -8.73 0.02 4.33
CA GLN A 42 -8.74 1.40 3.83
C GLN A 42 -7.75 1.72 2.69
N LYS A 43 -6.96 0.77 2.26
CA LYS A 43 -5.99 0.94 1.17
C LYS A 43 -6.45 0.26 -0.12
N ASN A 44 -6.47 -1.07 -0.14
CA ASN A 44 -6.80 -1.85 -1.35
C ASN A 44 -8.19 -2.49 -1.33
N MET A 45 -8.81 -2.63 -0.17
CA MET A 45 -10.00 -3.47 -0.01
C MET A 45 -11.30 -2.69 0.19
N GLY A 46 -11.24 -1.44 0.64
CA GLY A 46 -12.45 -0.66 0.92
C GLY A 46 -12.20 0.52 1.86
N PRO A 47 -13.19 0.95 2.65
CA PRO A 47 -13.06 2.05 3.59
C PRO A 47 -12.35 1.63 4.88
N ALA A 48 -11.97 2.61 5.70
CA ALA A 48 -11.53 2.36 7.07
C ALA A 48 -12.64 1.71 7.91
N GLY A 49 -12.25 0.93 8.91
CA GLY A 49 -13.15 0.31 9.88
C GLY A 49 -13.15 -1.22 9.87
N ALA A 50 -12.61 -1.87 8.86
CA ALA A 50 -12.41 -3.32 8.83
C ALA A 50 -10.92 -3.67 8.72
N THR A 51 -10.52 -4.76 9.37
CA THR A 51 -9.20 -5.37 9.25
C THR A 51 -9.37 -6.84 8.91
N VAL A 52 -8.63 -7.32 7.94
CA VAL A 52 -8.60 -8.74 7.55
C VAL A 52 -7.42 -9.39 8.22
N TYR A 53 -7.64 -10.57 8.81
CA TYR A 53 -6.61 -11.48 9.29
C TYR A 53 -6.71 -12.80 8.54
N LEU A 54 -5.59 -13.25 7.98
CA LEU A 54 -5.39 -14.59 7.44
C LEU A 54 -4.41 -15.29 8.39
N PHE A 55 -4.85 -16.34 9.04
CA PHE A 55 -4.02 -17.05 10.00
C PHE A 55 -4.31 -18.55 9.97
N ASP A 56 -3.30 -19.31 10.34
CA ASP A 56 -3.39 -20.76 10.54
C ASP A 56 -3.76 -21.05 12.01
N PRO A 57 -4.94 -21.60 12.31
CA PRO A 57 -5.36 -21.89 13.67
C PRO A 57 -4.44 -22.85 14.40
N GLU A 58 -3.78 -23.76 13.70
CA GLU A 58 -2.86 -24.77 14.30
C GLU A 58 -1.53 -24.12 14.70
N ARG A 59 -1.14 -23.05 14.05
CA ARG A 59 0.12 -22.31 14.29
C ARG A 59 -0.05 -21.09 15.20
N THR A 60 -1.28 -20.77 15.61
CA THR A 60 -1.59 -19.60 16.44
C THR A 60 -2.09 -20.01 17.83
N GLY A 61 -1.81 -19.18 18.84
CA GLY A 61 -2.39 -19.33 20.17
C GLY A 61 -1.61 -20.17 21.19
N ASN A 62 -0.45 -20.71 20.82
CA ASN A 62 0.38 -21.55 21.70
C ASN A 62 1.42 -20.75 22.48
N THR A 63 1.04 -19.59 23.02
CA THR A 63 1.99 -18.67 23.66
C THR A 63 2.20 -18.93 25.16
N GLY A 64 1.38 -19.78 25.79
CA GLY A 64 1.34 -19.95 27.25
C GLY A 64 0.88 -18.71 28.01
N ARG A 65 0.44 -17.65 27.32
CA ARG A 65 -0.03 -16.39 27.93
C ARG A 65 -1.54 -16.38 28.09
N THR A 66 -2.03 -15.79 29.18
CA THR A 66 -3.44 -15.44 29.30
C THR A 66 -3.69 -14.18 28.51
N LEU A 67 -4.49 -14.28 27.44
CA LEU A 67 -4.86 -13.16 26.59
C LEU A 67 -6.26 -12.66 26.94
N SER A 68 -6.50 -11.37 26.77
CA SER A 68 -7.86 -10.85 26.71
C SER A 68 -8.61 -11.54 25.55
N PRO A 69 -9.88 -11.93 25.71
CA PRO A 69 -10.65 -12.59 24.66
C PRO A 69 -10.64 -11.87 23.30
N MET A 70 -10.61 -10.54 23.31
CA MET A 70 -10.54 -9.73 22.07
C MET A 70 -9.20 -9.79 21.35
N LEU A 71 -8.12 -10.17 22.04
CA LEU A 71 -6.78 -10.28 21.48
C LEU A 71 -6.42 -11.72 21.05
N ASP A 72 -7.33 -12.66 21.28
CA ASP A 72 -7.16 -14.05 20.89
C ASP A 72 -7.85 -14.31 19.55
N LEU A 73 -7.08 -14.45 18.48
CA LEU A 73 -7.59 -14.67 17.12
C LEU A 73 -8.45 -15.94 17.02
N ARG A 74 -8.25 -16.93 17.89
CA ARG A 74 -9.05 -18.16 17.92
C ARG A 74 -10.53 -17.88 18.24
N ASN A 75 -10.81 -16.91 19.13
CA ASN A 75 -12.17 -16.51 19.44
C ASN A 75 -12.88 -15.91 18.21
N HIS A 76 -12.16 -15.11 17.44
CA HIS A 76 -12.70 -14.50 16.22
C HIS A 76 -12.93 -15.57 15.13
N GLY A 77 -11.98 -16.50 14.96
CA GLY A 77 -12.13 -17.63 14.02
C GLY A 77 -13.30 -18.54 14.38
N ALA A 78 -13.40 -18.95 15.65
CA ALA A 78 -14.48 -19.83 16.13
C ALA A 78 -15.88 -19.22 16.01
N LYS A 79 -15.99 -17.91 15.89
CA LYS A 79 -17.24 -17.15 15.71
C LYS A 79 -17.41 -16.60 14.30
N GLU A 80 -16.66 -17.11 13.31
CA GLU A 80 -16.75 -16.69 11.91
C GLU A 80 -16.66 -15.16 11.75
N SER A 81 -15.75 -14.53 12.48
CA SER A 81 -15.56 -13.07 12.58
C SER A 81 -16.70 -12.30 13.28
N MET A 82 -17.69 -13.01 13.82
CA MET A 82 -18.87 -12.41 14.50
C MET A 82 -18.77 -12.49 16.04
N TYR A 83 -17.55 -12.41 16.59
CA TYR A 83 -17.35 -12.41 18.04
C TYR A 83 -17.97 -11.16 18.71
N ASN A 84 -18.01 -10.05 18.00
CA ASN A 84 -18.73 -8.83 18.34
C ASN A 84 -19.46 -8.31 17.10
N THR A 85 -20.34 -7.32 17.28
CA THR A 85 -21.05 -6.67 16.16
C THR A 85 -20.06 -6.13 15.13
N PRO A 86 -20.11 -6.56 13.85
CA PRO A 86 -19.17 -6.14 12.84
C PRO A 86 -19.45 -4.72 12.34
N PRO A 87 -18.43 -4.04 11.77
CA PRO A 87 -18.63 -2.75 11.09
C PRO A 87 -19.30 -2.98 9.71
N VAL A 88 -20.62 -3.18 9.71
CA VAL A 88 -21.40 -3.66 8.55
C VAL A 88 -21.12 -2.85 7.28
N TYR A 89 -21.10 -1.52 7.37
CA TYR A 89 -20.83 -0.66 6.22
C TYR A 89 -19.44 -0.94 5.61
N ALA A 90 -18.40 -1.00 6.45
CA ALA A 90 -17.04 -1.24 5.97
C ALA A 90 -16.91 -2.63 5.32
N VAL A 91 -17.54 -3.65 5.90
CA VAL A 91 -17.56 -5.01 5.34
C VAL A 91 -18.30 -5.04 4.00
N TYR A 92 -19.47 -4.39 3.92
CA TYR A 92 -20.29 -4.34 2.70
C TYR A 92 -19.53 -3.65 1.55
N VAL A 93 -18.94 -2.49 1.80
CA VAL A 93 -18.16 -1.79 0.75
C VAL A 93 -16.90 -2.56 0.37
N SER A 94 -16.24 -3.25 1.33
CA SER A 94 -15.12 -4.13 1.00
C SER A 94 -15.55 -5.29 0.11
N MET A 95 -16.71 -5.88 0.33
CA MET A 95 -17.30 -6.88 -0.55
C MET A 95 -17.47 -6.35 -1.98
N LEU A 96 -18.08 -5.17 -2.14
CA LEU A 96 -18.27 -4.55 -3.47
C LEU A 96 -16.93 -4.26 -4.16
N THR A 97 -15.91 -3.82 -3.42
CA THR A 97 -14.56 -3.59 -3.95
C THR A 97 -13.94 -4.89 -4.44
N MET A 98 -14.06 -5.97 -3.68
CA MET A 98 -13.55 -7.29 -4.09
C MET A 98 -14.31 -7.87 -5.31
N GLU A 99 -15.62 -7.64 -5.41
CA GLU A 99 -16.39 -8.00 -6.61
C GLU A 99 -15.92 -7.20 -7.83
N TRP A 100 -15.68 -5.91 -7.67
CA TRP A 100 -15.08 -5.09 -8.72
C TRP A 100 -13.72 -5.64 -9.16
N MET A 101 -12.84 -5.99 -8.22
CA MET A 101 -11.53 -6.58 -8.52
C MET A 101 -11.65 -7.90 -9.29
N LYS A 102 -12.60 -8.75 -8.91
CA LYS A 102 -12.90 -10.00 -9.65
C LYS A 102 -13.31 -9.71 -11.09
N LYS A 103 -14.20 -8.74 -11.32
CA LYS A 103 -14.62 -8.32 -12.66
C LYS A 103 -13.47 -7.74 -13.49
N MET A 104 -12.50 -7.12 -12.85
CA MET A 104 -11.30 -6.58 -13.50
C MET A 104 -10.23 -7.64 -13.82
N GLY A 105 -10.47 -8.92 -13.53
CA GLY A 105 -9.55 -10.02 -13.79
C GLY A 105 -8.77 -10.51 -12.56
N GLY A 106 -9.18 -10.12 -11.36
CA GLY A 106 -8.62 -10.60 -10.09
C GLY A 106 -7.24 -10.01 -9.77
N VAL A 107 -6.57 -10.64 -8.80
CA VAL A 107 -5.32 -10.12 -8.23
C VAL A 107 -4.18 -10.06 -9.27
N ALA A 108 -4.10 -11.01 -10.18
CA ALA A 108 -3.08 -10.99 -11.25
C ALA A 108 -3.25 -9.80 -12.23
N ALA A 109 -4.49 -9.37 -12.48
CA ALA A 109 -4.75 -8.17 -13.27
C ALA A 109 -4.42 -6.90 -12.46
N MET A 110 -4.68 -6.90 -11.15
CA MET A 110 -4.26 -5.80 -10.26
C MET A 110 -2.75 -5.64 -10.25
N GLU A 111 -1.99 -6.72 -10.17
CA GLU A 111 -0.51 -6.69 -10.23
C GLU A 111 -0.03 -5.96 -11.49
N LYS A 112 -0.53 -6.34 -12.68
CA LYS A 112 -0.18 -5.68 -13.94
C LYS A 112 -0.47 -4.18 -13.94
N ARG A 113 -1.65 -3.79 -13.42
CA ARG A 113 -2.05 -2.39 -13.31
C ARG A 113 -1.16 -1.61 -12.33
N ASN A 114 -0.82 -2.21 -11.21
CA ASN A 114 0.02 -1.60 -10.18
C ASN A 114 1.46 -1.44 -10.67
N THR A 115 2.01 -2.47 -11.32
CA THR A 115 3.34 -2.40 -11.95
C THR A 115 3.39 -1.27 -12.98
N ALA A 116 2.41 -1.17 -13.87
CA ALA A 116 2.38 -0.10 -14.88
C ALA A 116 2.36 1.31 -14.25
N LYS A 117 1.62 1.50 -13.15
CA LYS A 117 1.62 2.77 -12.40
C LYS A 117 2.97 3.07 -11.76
N ALA A 118 3.60 2.05 -11.15
CA ALA A 118 4.90 2.17 -10.52
C ALA A 118 5.99 2.50 -11.56
N ASP A 119 6.01 1.77 -12.67
CA ASP A 119 6.97 1.99 -13.77
C ASP A 119 6.86 3.40 -14.34
N LEU A 120 5.63 3.89 -14.54
CA LEU A 120 5.37 5.24 -15.02
C LEU A 120 5.97 6.29 -14.07
N LEU A 121 5.69 6.20 -12.78
CA LEU A 121 6.13 7.21 -11.81
C LEU A 121 7.62 7.10 -11.50
N TYR A 122 8.14 5.89 -11.25
CA TYR A 122 9.58 5.72 -10.99
C TYR A 122 10.43 6.05 -12.22
N GLY A 123 9.95 5.72 -13.43
CA GLY A 123 10.60 6.14 -14.67
C GLY A 123 10.69 7.65 -14.80
N ALA A 124 9.66 8.39 -14.37
CA ALA A 124 9.70 9.86 -14.32
C ALA A 124 10.68 10.37 -13.26
N ILE A 125 10.66 9.83 -12.03
CA ILE A 125 11.57 10.21 -10.95
C ILE A 125 13.03 10.03 -11.40
N ASP A 126 13.36 8.88 -11.98
CA ASP A 126 14.73 8.56 -12.39
C ASP A 126 15.20 9.40 -13.59
N ARG A 127 14.32 9.64 -14.57
CA ARG A 127 14.59 10.51 -15.73
C ARG A 127 14.79 11.97 -15.32
N LEU A 128 14.10 12.42 -14.30
CA LEU A 128 14.15 13.80 -13.81
C LEU A 128 15.08 13.93 -12.58
N ALA A 129 16.06 13.03 -12.44
CA ALA A 129 16.98 12.95 -11.30
C ALA A 129 17.70 14.24 -10.89
N PRO A 130 18.02 15.20 -11.77
CA PRO A 130 18.58 16.48 -11.33
C PRO A 130 17.63 17.28 -10.43
N VAL A 131 16.32 17.09 -10.56
CA VAL A 131 15.29 17.82 -9.79
C VAL A 131 14.65 16.93 -8.73
N PHE A 132 14.33 15.68 -9.09
CA PHE A 132 13.68 14.71 -8.20
C PHE A 132 14.61 13.57 -7.84
N LYS A 133 14.53 13.09 -6.60
CA LYS A 133 15.33 11.99 -6.12
C LYS A 133 14.46 10.96 -5.41
N GLY A 134 14.47 9.72 -5.88
CA GLY A 134 13.87 8.58 -5.17
C GLY A 134 14.58 8.35 -3.84
N THR A 135 13.83 8.01 -2.80
CA THR A 135 14.36 7.81 -1.44
C THR A 135 14.59 6.35 -1.08
N THR A 136 14.20 5.43 -1.97
CA THR A 136 14.28 3.97 -1.77
C THR A 136 15.20 3.38 -2.82
N ALA A 137 16.03 2.40 -2.43
CA ALA A 137 16.84 1.61 -3.37
C ALA A 137 15.94 0.97 -4.43
N VAL A 138 16.43 0.85 -5.66
CA VAL A 138 15.61 0.44 -6.81
C VAL A 138 14.97 -0.94 -6.57
N GLU A 139 15.74 -1.87 -6.02
CA GLU A 139 15.33 -3.23 -5.72
C GLU A 139 14.26 -3.36 -4.62
N ASP A 140 14.15 -2.33 -3.76
CA ASP A 140 13.22 -2.31 -2.62
C ASP A 140 12.02 -1.37 -2.84
N ARG A 141 11.84 -0.83 -4.03
CA ARG A 141 10.77 0.12 -4.35
C ARG A 141 9.40 -0.52 -4.24
N SER A 142 8.52 0.08 -3.45
CA SER A 142 7.13 -0.35 -3.36
C SER A 142 6.33 0.06 -4.60
N VAL A 143 5.58 -0.88 -5.18
CA VAL A 143 4.63 -0.59 -6.26
C VAL A 143 3.38 0.17 -5.80
N MET A 144 3.15 0.22 -4.47
CA MET A 144 1.97 0.87 -3.88
C MET A 144 2.25 2.29 -3.38
N ASN A 145 3.49 2.58 -2.96
CA ASN A 145 3.85 3.84 -2.32
C ASN A 145 5.22 4.32 -2.82
N ALA A 146 5.24 5.17 -3.83
CA ALA A 146 6.47 5.78 -4.31
C ALA A 146 6.82 7.00 -3.46
N THR A 147 8.07 7.05 -2.96
CA THR A 147 8.59 8.15 -2.15
C THR A 147 9.74 8.84 -2.84
N PHE A 148 9.74 10.17 -2.82
CA PHE A 148 10.76 11.00 -3.45
C PHE A 148 10.91 12.34 -2.74
N VAL A 149 11.99 13.03 -3.01
CA VAL A 149 12.29 14.39 -2.53
C VAL A 149 12.69 15.28 -3.70
N LEU A 150 12.61 16.59 -3.54
CA LEU A 150 13.31 17.53 -4.41
C LEU A 150 14.80 17.61 -4.02
N ALA A 151 15.67 17.74 -5.01
CA ALA A 151 17.11 17.94 -4.79
C ALA A 151 17.36 19.28 -4.07
N ASP A 152 16.59 20.32 -4.44
CA ASP A 152 16.56 21.61 -3.72
C ASP A 152 15.23 21.76 -2.98
N THR A 153 15.29 21.71 -1.65
CA THR A 153 14.11 21.86 -0.79
C THR A 153 13.51 23.27 -0.82
N ALA A 154 14.27 24.28 -1.22
CA ALA A 154 13.74 25.65 -1.38
C ALA A 154 12.66 25.73 -2.47
N LEU A 155 12.65 24.80 -3.40
CA LEU A 155 11.65 24.72 -4.49
C LEU A 155 10.35 23.99 -4.08
N GLU A 156 10.29 23.38 -2.89
CA GLU A 156 9.10 22.66 -2.44
C GLU A 156 7.81 23.47 -2.44
N PRO A 157 7.79 24.77 -2.01
CA PRO A 157 6.56 25.56 -2.05
C PRO A 157 6.03 25.77 -3.49
N ALA A 158 6.93 25.92 -4.46
CA ALA A 158 6.55 26.10 -5.87
C ALA A 158 6.00 24.78 -6.47
N PHE A 159 6.62 23.65 -6.15
CA PHE A 159 6.09 22.35 -6.56
C PHE A 159 4.75 22.04 -5.90
N ASP A 160 4.59 22.41 -4.62
CA ASP A 160 3.33 22.25 -3.89
C ASP A 160 2.17 23.02 -4.53
N ALA A 161 2.43 24.22 -5.02
CA ALA A 161 1.41 25.01 -5.73
C ALA A 161 0.95 24.31 -7.00
N LEU A 162 1.90 23.78 -7.80
CA LEU A 162 1.59 23.12 -9.07
C LEU A 162 0.76 21.84 -8.92
N TRP A 163 1.17 20.93 -8.04
CA TRP A 163 0.42 19.68 -7.91
C TRP A 163 -0.97 19.91 -7.26
N LYS A 164 -1.12 20.93 -6.39
CA LYS A 164 -2.44 21.31 -5.86
C LYS A 164 -3.34 21.92 -6.94
N GLU A 165 -2.78 22.78 -7.79
CA GLU A 165 -3.50 23.36 -8.94
C GLU A 165 -3.98 22.27 -9.91
N ALA A 166 -3.18 21.23 -10.11
CA ALA A 166 -3.55 20.05 -10.90
C ALA A 166 -4.59 19.13 -10.22
N GLY A 167 -5.10 19.49 -9.05
CA GLY A 167 -6.13 18.73 -8.33
C GLY A 167 -5.59 17.51 -7.58
N ILE A 168 -4.27 17.35 -7.43
CA ILE A 168 -3.68 16.26 -6.67
C ILE A 168 -3.80 16.57 -5.17
N ASN A 169 -4.14 15.56 -4.37
CA ASN A 169 -4.29 15.68 -2.93
C ASN A 169 -3.41 14.67 -2.18
N GLY A 170 -2.89 15.07 -1.00
CA GLY A 170 -2.20 14.18 -0.08
C GLY A 170 -0.83 13.71 -0.55
N LEU A 171 -0.15 14.46 -1.45
CA LEU A 171 1.15 14.07 -2.00
C LEU A 171 2.30 14.28 -1.00
N ARG A 172 2.18 15.21 -0.03
CA ARG A 172 3.22 15.39 1.00
C ARG A 172 3.46 14.12 1.79
N GLY A 173 4.74 13.82 2.05
CA GLY A 173 5.18 12.70 2.86
C GLY A 173 4.77 12.83 4.33
N HIS A 174 5.09 11.80 5.12
CA HIS A 174 4.80 11.84 6.55
C HIS A 174 5.60 12.96 7.22
N ARG A 175 4.99 13.66 8.19
CA ARG A 175 5.60 14.83 8.87
C ARG A 175 6.97 14.56 9.46
N SER A 176 7.23 13.34 9.92
CA SER A 176 8.53 12.95 10.51
C SER A 176 9.62 12.67 9.47
N VAL A 177 9.27 12.50 8.19
CA VAL A 177 10.21 12.11 7.12
C VAL A 177 10.37 13.25 6.11
N GLY A 178 9.32 14.02 5.88
CA GLY A 178 9.29 15.06 4.85
C GLY A 178 9.11 14.49 3.43
N GLY A 179 9.45 15.31 2.43
CA GLY A 179 9.36 14.97 1.03
C GLY A 179 7.95 14.65 0.54
N TYR A 180 7.85 13.73 -0.40
CA TYR A 180 6.61 13.37 -1.10
C TYR A 180 6.37 11.87 -1.08
N ARG A 181 5.09 11.49 -1.09
CA ARG A 181 4.66 10.10 -1.17
C ARG A 181 3.41 9.98 -2.03
N ALA A 182 3.54 9.37 -3.18
CA ALA A 182 2.42 8.98 -4.03
C ALA A 182 1.89 7.62 -3.59
N SER A 183 0.65 7.57 -3.11
CA SER A 183 -0.05 6.33 -2.74
C SER A 183 -0.91 5.88 -3.92
N MET A 184 -0.53 4.75 -4.55
CA MET A 184 -1.09 4.29 -5.83
C MET A 184 -1.87 2.98 -5.65
N TYR A 185 -2.83 2.95 -4.71
CA TYR A 185 -3.58 1.73 -4.40
C TYR A 185 -4.40 1.23 -5.61
N ASN A 186 -4.93 0.01 -5.51
CA ASN A 186 -5.55 -0.72 -6.61
C ASN A 186 -6.57 0.08 -7.41
N ALA A 187 -7.42 0.86 -6.74
CA ALA A 187 -8.49 1.62 -7.40
C ALA A 187 -8.00 2.89 -8.13
N LEU A 188 -6.79 3.39 -7.82
CA LEU A 188 -6.25 4.58 -8.49
C LEU A 188 -5.98 4.26 -9.97
N PRO A 189 -6.59 4.99 -10.93
CA PRO A 189 -6.32 4.79 -12.35
C PRO A 189 -4.93 5.31 -12.74
N ILE A 190 -4.35 4.76 -13.80
CA ILE A 190 -3.02 5.15 -14.29
C ILE A 190 -3.00 6.61 -14.77
N GLU A 191 -4.12 7.09 -15.27
CA GLU A 191 -4.30 8.47 -15.72
C GLU A 191 -4.05 9.48 -14.58
N SER A 192 -4.42 9.14 -13.35
CA SER A 192 -4.11 9.97 -12.18
C SER A 192 -2.61 10.01 -11.86
N VAL A 193 -1.87 8.94 -12.13
CA VAL A 193 -0.41 8.92 -12.01
C VAL A 193 0.22 9.74 -13.13
N GLN A 194 -0.35 9.70 -14.34
CA GLN A 194 0.11 10.51 -15.47
C GLN A 194 0.01 12.01 -15.16
N VAL A 195 -1.08 12.46 -14.53
CA VAL A 195 -1.20 13.87 -14.11
C VAL A 195 -0.04 14.30 -13.21
N LEU A 196 0.37 13.43 -12.26
CA LEU A 196 1.53 13.74 -11.42
C LEU A 196 2.83 13.81 -12.24
N VAL A 197 3.02 12.87 -13.16
CA VAL A 197 4.20 12.86 -14.05
C VAL A 197 4.25 14.12 -14.91
N ASP A 198 3.13 14.55 -15.48
CA ASP A 198 3.05 15.78 -16.29
C ASP A 198 3.42 17.02 -15.46
N VAL A 199 2.96 17.10 -14.22
CA VAL A 199 3.33 18.16 -13.27
C VAL A 199 4.84 18.12 -12.97
N MET A 200 5.41 16.94 -12.74
CA MET A 200 6.84 16.80 -12.48
C MET A 200 7.69 17.22 -13.69
N GLU A 201 7.30 16.83 -14.90
CA GLU A 201 7.99 17.22 -16.14
C GLU A 201 7.90 18.74 -16.40
N HIS A 202 6.71 19.32 -16.19
CA HIS A 202 6.54 20.77 -16.31
C HIS A 202 7.41 21.52 -15.31
N PHE A 203 7.46 21.04 -14.07
CA PHE A 203 8.28 21.64 -13.01
C PHE A 203 9.78 21.53 -13.32
N ALA A 204 10.24 20.36 -13.75
CA ALA A 204 11.64 20.12 -14.07
C ALA A 204 12.14 20.98 -15.26
N LYS A 205 11.31 21.22 -16.28
CA LYS A 205 11.65 22.10 -17.40
C LYS A 205 11.96 23.55 -16.99
N LYS A 206 11.44 23.99 -15.84
CA LYS A 206 11.63 25.35 -15.32
C LYS A 206 12.76 25.47 -14.30
N ASN A 207 13.14 24.35 -13.67
CA ASN A 207 14.02 24.35 -12.50
C ASN A 207 15.20 23.35 -12.61
N GLY A 208 15.35 22.70 -13.77
CA GLY A 208 16.44 21.75 -14.09
C GLY A 208 17.45 22.27 -15.06
#